data_1900a81134ef614b209feaab5bd5a22c
#
_entry.id   1900a81134ef614b209feaab5bd5a22c
#
_cell.length_a   1.000
_cell.length_b   1.000
_cell.length_c   1.000
_cell.angle_alpha   90.00
_cell.angle_beta   90.00
_cell.angle_gamma   90.00
#
_symmetry.space_group_name_H-M   'P 1'
#
loop_
_entity.id
_entity.type
_entity.pdbx_description
1 polymer ?
#
loop_
_entity_poly.entity_id
_entity_poly.type
_entity_poly.pdbx_seq_one_letter_code
_entity_poly.pdbx_strand_id
1 'polypeptide(L)'
;MNRVFKALSHPVRREIVDMLRKGPLASGDIASAFDMAWPSVTGHLTALKEAGLVEAERYGTTMRYRLNISAAEEALGFLLEVVQPLKRSMEAPRRTGRARST
;
A
#
# COMPACT_ATOMS: atom_id res chain seq x y z
N MET A 1 10.24 5.50 -4.57
CA MET A 1 9.71 5.14 -3.25
C MET A 1 8.84 6.22 -2.62
N ASN A 2 9.28 7.48 -2.71
CA ASN A 2 8.49 8.57 -2.14
C ASN A 2 7.07 8.65 -2.66
N ARG A 3 6.87 8.37 -3.94
CA ARG A 3 5.53 8.42 -4.52
C ARG A 3 4.61 7.37 -3.92
N VAL A 4 5.17 6.20 -3.62
CA VAL A 4 4.38 5.12 -3.04
C VAL A 4 3.88 5.52 -1.67
N PHE A 5 4.76 6.02 -0.81
CA PHE A 5 4.35 6.40 0.53
C PHE A 5 3.41 7.59 0.52
N LYS A 6 3.65 8.55 -0.39
CA LYS A 6 2.75 9.67 -0.51
C LYS A 6 1.37 9.24 -0.96
N ALA A 7 1.30 8.31 -1.91
CA ALA A 7 0.02 7.79 -2.38
C ALA A 7 -0.73 7.08 -1.26
N LEU A 8 -0.02 6.42 -0.36
CA LEU A 8 -0.63 5.69 0.74
C LEU A 8 -0.97 6.57 1.94
N SER A 9 -0.72 7.88 1.85
CA SER A 9 -1.02 8.78 2.97
C SER A 9 -2.51 9.14 3.07
N HIS A 10 -3.32 8.75 2.09
CA HIS A 10 -4.75 8.99 2.10
C HIS A 10 -5.51 7.73 2.51
N PRO A 11 -6.42 7.82 3.49
CA PRO A 11 -7.20 6.65 3.91
C PRO A 11 -7.97 5.97 2.77
N VAL A 12 -8.54 6.77 1.87
CA VAL A 12 -9.29 6.21 0.74
C VAL A 12 -8.37 5.37 -0.14
N ARG A 13 -7.15 5.83 -0.37
CA ARG A 13 -6.21 5.10 -1.22
C ARG A 13 -5.77 3.80 -0.57
N ARG A 14 -5.57 3.80 0.74
CA ARG A 14 -5.24 2.57 1.46
C ARG A 14 -6.39 1.58 1.38
N GLU A 15 -7.63 2.08 1.44
CA GLU A 15 -8.79 1.21 1.33
C GLU A 15 -8.91 0.60 -0.06
N ILE A 16 -8.63 1.38 -1.11
CA ILE A 16 -8.62 0.87 -2.48
C ILE A 16 -7.57 -0.24 -2.62
N VAL A 17 -6.38 -0.02 -2.10
CA VAL A 17 -5.32 -1.03 -2.16
C VAL A 17 -5.78 -2.31 -1.46
N ASP A 18 -6.43 -2.16 -0.30
CA ASP A 18 -6.93 -3.31 0.43
C ASP A 18 -8.00 -4.06 -0.35
N MET A 19 -8.89 -3.34 -1.05
CA MET A 19 -9.89 -3.97 -1.89
C MET A 19 -9.25 -4.80 -3.01
N LEU A 20 -8.17 -4.28 -3.60
CA LEU A 20 -7.49 -4.94 -4.70
C LEU A 20 -6.64 -6.13 -4.25
N ARG A 21 -6.46 -6.28 -2.97
CA ARG A 21 -5.70 -7.40 -2.42
C ARG A 21 -6.28 -8.75 -2.83
N LYS A 22 -7.58 -8.81 -3.03
CA LYS A 22 -8.27 -10.05 -3.37
C LYS A 22 -8.33 -10.33 -4.87
N GLY A 23 -7.94 -9.36 -5.68
CA GLY A 23 -7.95 -9.52 -7.13
C GLY A 23 -8.36 -8.25 -7.83
N PRO A 24 -8.26 -8.25 -9.16
CA PRO A 24 -8.61 -7.05 -9.94
C PRO A 24 -10.07 -6.67 -9.80
N LEU A 25 -10.35 -5.37 -9.87
CA LEU A 25 -11.71 -4.84 -9.79
C LEU A 25 -11.93 -3.81 -10.87
N ALA A 26 -13.16 -3.74 -11.37
CA ALA A 26 -13.56 -2.71 -12.33
C ALA A 26 -13.69 -1.38 -11.60
N SER A 27 -13.44 -0.28 -12.34
CA SER A 27 -13.53 1.06 -11.75
C SER A 27 -14.89 1.33 -11.11
N GLY A 28 -15.97 0.84 -11.72
CA GLY A 28 -17.30 1.02 -11.15
C GLY A 28 -17.49 0.33 -9.82
N ASP A 29 -16.93 -0.88 -9.69
CA ASP A 29 -17.02 -1.61 -8.43
C ASP A 29 -16.25 -0.92 -7.33
N ILE A 30 -15.10 -0.34 -7.68
CA ILE A 30 -14.32 0.42 -6.71
C ILE A 30 -15.09 1.67 -6.29
N ALA A 31 -15.60 2.41 -7.28
CA ALA A 31 -16.29 3.66 -7.00
C ALA A 31 -17.54 3.45 -6.14
N SER A 32 -18.24 2.34 -6.35
CA SER A 32 -19.48 2.09 -5.61
C SER A 32 -19.24 1.78 -4.13
N ALA A 33 -17.99 1.49 -3.76
CA ALA A 33 -17.66 1.21 -2.37
C ALA A 33 -17.48 2.48 -1.53
N PHE A 34 -17.49 3.65 -2.17
CA PHE A 34 -17.24 4.91 -1.47
C PHE A 34 -18.41 5.85 -1.63
N ASP A 35 -18.70 6.61 -0.58
CA ASP A 35 -19.73 7.63 -0.60
C ASP A 35 -19.09 8.95 -1.02
N MET A 36 -18.67 9.02 -2.27
CA MET A 36 -18.07 10.23 -2.82
C MET A 36 -18.26 10.24 -4.33
N ALA A 37 -18.07 11.39 -4.95
CA ALA A 37 -18.28 11.54 -6.38
C ALA A 37 -17.30 10.69 -7.16
N TRP A 38 -17.75 10.14 -8.27
CA TRP A 38 -16.92 9.29 -9.12
C TRP A 38 -15.60 9.97 -9.51
N PRO A 39 -15.59 11.26 -9.91
CA PRO A 39 -14.31 11.90 -10.25
C PRO A 39 -13.31 11.92 -9.09
N SER A 40 -13.80 11.99 -7.86
CA SER A 40 -12.91 11.94 -6.69
C SER A 40 -12.26 10.57 -6.56
N VAL A 41 -13.05 9.52 -6.77
CA VAL A 41 -12.51 8.15 -6.73
C VAL A 41 -11.49 7.97 -7.86
N THR A 42 -11.82 8.45 -9.07
CA THR A 42 -10.91 8.37 -10.21
C THR A 42 -9.61 9.09 -9.93
N GLY A 43 -9.67 10.23 -9.25
CA GLY A 43 -8.46 10.96 -8.85
C GLY A 43 -7.55 10.15 -7.95
N HIS A 44 -8.14 9.41 -7.01
CA HIS A 44 -7.37 8.54 -6.13
C HIS A 44 -6.76 7.36 -6.90
N LEU A 45 -7.53 6.80 -7.83
CA LEU A 45 -7.01 5.71 -8.66
C LEU A 45 -5.86 6.19 -9.55
N THR A 46 -5.97 7.39 -10.10
CA THR A 46 -4.91 7.98 -10.91
C THR A 46 -3.64 8.17 -10.08
N ALA A 47 -3.79 8.66 -8.86
CA ALA A 47 -2.64 8.86 -7.98
C ALA A 47 -1.94 7.55 -7.65
N LEU A 48 -2.72 6.50 -7.39
CA LEU A 48 -2.17 5.17 -7.11
C LEU A 48 -1.46 4.62 -8.35
N LYS A 49 -2.03 4.85 -9.52
CA LYS A 49 -1.44 4.39 -10.77
C LYS A 49 -0.13 5.12 -11.06
N GLU A 50 -0.12 6.43 -10.87
CA GLU A 50 1.09 7.21 -11.09
C GLU A 50 2.20 6.86 -10.11
N ALA A 51 1.85 6.41 -8.93
CA ALA A 51 2.83 5.94 -7.96
C ALA A 51 3.32 4.53 -8.26
N GLY A 52 2.71 3.85 -9.23
CA GLY A 52 3.08 2.49 -9.59
C GLY A 52 2.50 1.41 -8.71
N LEU A 53 1.62 1.77 -7.76
CA LEU A 53 1.03 0.78 -6.86
C LEU A 53 -0.09 -0.03 -7.49
N VAL A 54 -0.77 0.54 -8.47
CA VAL A 54 -1.81 -0.18 -9.20
C VAL A 54 -1.57 -0.03 -10.69
N GLU A 55 -2.07 -1.01 -11.42
CA GLU A 55 -2.03 -1.02 -12.88
C GLU A 55 -3.45 -1.02 -13.37
N ALA A 56 -3.68 -0.35 -14.50
CA ALA A 56 -5.01 -0.26 -15.10
C ALA A 56 -4.97 -0.87 -16.48
N GLU A 57 -6.02 -1.61 -16.81
CA GLU A 57 -6.13 -2.27 -18.10
C GLU A 57 -7.54 -2.08 -18.61
N ARG A 58 -7.67 -1.79 -19.91
CA ARG A 58 -8.97 -1.58 -20.49
C ARG A 58 -9.55 -2.88 -21.04
N TYR A 59 -10.78 -3.16 -20.68
CA TYR A 59 -11.52 -4.29 -21.21
C TYR A 59 -12.80 -3.72 -21.82
N GLY A 60 -12.84 -3.51 -23.13
CA GLY A 60 -13.96 -2.86 -23.78
C GLY A 60 -14.08 -1.42 -23.31
N THR A 61 -15.19 -1.08 -22.69
CA THR A 61 -15.42 0.26 -22.15
C THR A 61 -15.11 0.33 -20.66
N THR A 62 -14.66 -0.78 -20.07
CA THR A 62 -14.42 -0.86 -18.63
C THR A 62 -12.94 -0.81 -18.33
N MET A 63 -12.55 -0.05 -17.32
CA MET A 63 -11.19 -0.07 -16.81
C MET A 63 -11.14 -1.01 -15.61
N ARG A 64 -10.14 -1.88 -15.59
CA ARG A 64 -9.90 -2.77 -14.47
C ARG A 64 -8.58 -2.40 -13.82
N TYR A 65 -8.56 -2.42 -12.52
CA TYR A 65 -7.39 -2.06 -11.74
C TYR A 65 -6.91 -3.27 -10.96
N ARG A 66 -5.60 -3.43 -10.85
CA ARG A 66 -5.02 -4.50 -10.06
C ARG A 66 -3.82 -3.98 -9.30
N LEU A 67 -3.49 -4.62 -8.20
CA LEU A 67 -2.36 -4.26 -7.39
C LEU A 67 -1.07 -4.66 -8.08
N ASN A 68 -0.10 -3.76 -8.08
CA ASN A 68 1.24 -4.09 -8.55
C ASN A 68 2.01 -4.67 -7.36
N ILE A 69 2.09 -5.99 -7.33
CA ILE A 69 2.68 -6.69 -6.19
C ILE A 69 4.15 -6.35 -6.02
N SER A 70 4.88 -6.20 -7.13
CA SER A 70 6.31 -5.87 -7.05
C SER A 70 6.56 -4.53 -6.37
N ALA A 71 5.73 -3.53 -6.70
CA ALA A 71 5.86 -2.22 -6.08
C ALA A 71 5.53 -2.28 -4.59
N ALA A 72 4.51 -3.06 -4.24
CA ALA A 72 4.14 -3.23 -2.84
C ALA A 72 5.26 -3.95 -2.06
N GLU A 73 5.86 -4.96 -2.67
CA GLU A 73 6.98 -5.69 -2.06
C GLU A 73 8.19 -4.80 -1.86
N GLU A 74 8.45 -3.91 -2.81
CA GLU A 74 9.57 -3.00 -2.69
C GLU A 74 9.38 -2.06 -1.51
N ALA A 75 8.18 -1.53 -1.35
CA ALA A 75 7.87 -0.66 -0.22
C ALA A 75 7.97 -1.42 1.11
N LEU A 76 7.47 -2.65 1.12
CA LEU A 76 7.57 -3.49 2.31
C LEU A 76 9.02 -3.77 2.66
N GLY A 77 9.85 -4.04 1.64
CA GLY A 77 11.27 -4.28 1.85
C GLY A 77 11.96 -3.12 2.55
N PHE A 78 11.65 -1.90 2.12
CA PHE A 78 12.20 -0.71 2.76
C PHE A 78 11.78 -0.64 4.23
N LEU A 79 10.49 -0.87 4.51
CA LEU A 79 9.99 -0.81 5.88
C LEU A 79 10.64 -1.89 6.74
N LEU A 80 10.86 -3.08 6.19
CA LEU A 80 11.53 -4.14 6.92
C LEU A 80 12.97 -3.76 7.25
N GLU A 81 13.66 -3.07 6.34
CA GLU A 81 15.02 -2.62 6.60
C GLU A 81 15.07 -1.65 7.77
N VAL A 82 14.02 -0.85 7.95
CA VAL A 82 13.96 0.07 9.08
C VAL A 82 13.63 -0.67 10.38
N VAL A 83 12.70 -1.60 10.30
CA VAL A 83 12.17 -2.27 11.50
C VAL A 83 13.10 -3.34 12.05
N GLN A 84 13.73 -4.12 11.19
CA GLN A 84 14.52 -5.27 11.62
C GLN A 84 15.67 -4.91 12.57
N PRO A 85 16.47 -3.89 12.27
CA PRO A 85 17.52 -3.51 13.22
C PRO A 85 16.96 -3.07 14.57
N LEU A 86 15.79 -2.41 14.56
CA LEU A 86 15.17 -1.98 15.80
C LEU A 86 14.71 -3.17 16.63
N LYS A 87 14.17 -4.17 15.96
CA LYS A 87 13.73 -5.36 16.66
C LYS A 87 14.91 -6.09 17.28
N ARG A 88 15.99 -6.21 16.56
CA ARG A 88 17.18 -6.86 17.10
C ARG A 88 17.73 -6.11 18.29
N SER A 89 17.72 -4.79 18.21
CA SER A 89 18.16 -3.96 19.31
C SER A 89 17.31 -4.15 20.54
N MET A 90 16.03 -4.26 20.36
CA MET A 90 15.12 -4.42 21.47
C MET A 90 15.22 -5.80 22.11
N GLU A 91 15.58 -6.80 21.33
CA GLU A 91 15.71 -8.14 21.85
C GLU A 91 17.06 -8.36 22.52
N ALA A 92 18.11 -7.87 21.89
CA ALA A 92 19.44 -8.05 22.43
C ALA A 92 19.65 -7.46 23.81
N PRO A 93 19.27 -6.21 24.04
CA PRO A 93 19.53 -5.61 25.34
C PRO A 93 18.92 -6.35 26.49
N ARG A 94 17.82 -7.03 26.25
CA ARG A 94 17.19 -7.70 27.32
C ARG A 94 18.06 -8.72 27.95
N ARG A 95 18.74 -9.50 27.17
CA ARG A 95 19.55 -10.48 27.73
C ARG A 95 20.70 -9.85 28.35
N THR A 96 21.27 -8.85 27.72
CA THR A 96 22.43 -8.26 28.24
C THR A 96 22.06 -7.55 29.44
N GLY A 97 20.97 -6.95 29.41
CA GLY A 97 20.55 -6.15 30.48
C GLY A 97 20.63 -6.88 31.76
N ARG A 98 20.17 -8.05 31.75
CA ARG A 98 20.14 -8.64 32.93
C ARG A 98 21.37 -9.17 33.26
N ALA A 99 22.08 -9.43 32.36
CA ALA A 99 23.33 -10.03 32.61
C ALA A 99 24.06 -9.18 33.55
N ARG A 100 24.05 -7.94 33.31
CA ARG A 100 24.78 -7.16 34.05
C ARG A 100 24.13 -6.67 35.14
N SER A 101 23.05 -6.97 35.28
CA SER A 101 22.37 -6.42 36.34
C SER A 101 23.09 -6.80 37.55
N THR A 102 24.01 -7.52 37.37
CA THR A 102 24.76 -7.79 38.53
C THR A 102 25.49 -6.62 39.06
#